data_663a61ddebf0873d6b6d793f6db9c605
#
_entry.id   663a61ddebf0873d6b6d793f6db9c605
#
_cell.length_a   1.000
_cell.length_b   1.000
_cell.length_c   1.000
_cell.angle_alpha   90.00
_cell.angle_beta   90.00
_cell.angle_gamma   90.00
#
_symmetry.space_group_name_H-M   'P 1'
#
loop_
_entity.id
_entity.type
_entity.pdbx_description
1 polymer ?
#
loop_
_entity_poly.entity_id
_entity_poly.type
_entity_poly.pdbx_seq_one_letter_code
_entity_poly.pdbx_strand_id
1 'polypeptide(L)'
;MGFNPLFTILKDNKLTGPNYIEWKRNLDIVLTAEEYKFCTYEPKPEQPAADAPDEDKEYYKRWTKADEMSRCYILAAMSGVLQHQHQAMATASDMLFNLKELFGDQNRAARQVAMKALMNTQMAEGTPVRDHVLKMMSHLNEIEILGAELDEETQIDIILMSLPKSFEQFRLNYNMNKRQYSLAELLTEIQAAEGLFRQSVQVNVVEKGSSSKPKGNKKKK
;
A
#
# COMPACT_ATOMS: atom_id res chain seq x y z
N MET A 1 -20.27 -18.61 -25.05
CA MET A 1 -19.81 -17.68 -24.02
C MET A 1 -18.35 -18.04 -23.72
N GLY A 2 -17.40 -17.16 -24.05
CA GLY A 2 -16.00 -17.37 -23.72
C GLY A 2 -15.82 -17.27 -22.22
N PHE A 3 -15.01 -18.18 -21.69
CA PHE A 3 -14.60 -18.14 -20.26
C PHE A 3 -13.82 -16.85 -20.02
N ASN A 4 -14.31 -15.96 -19.15
CA ASN A 4 -13.59 -14.74 -18.82
C ASN A 4 -12.35 -15.11 -17.95
N PRO A 5 -11.12 -14.89 -18.44
CA PRO A 5 -9.92 -15.24 -17.70
C PRO A 5 -9.80 -14.51 -16.35
N LEU A 6 -10.44 -13.35 -16.21
CA LEU A 6 -10.47 -12.59 -14.95
C LEU A 6 -11.23 -13.30 -13.84
N PHE A 7 -12.16 -14.21 -14.17
CA PHE A 7 -12.86 -15.02 -13.16
C PHE A 7 -11.91 -15.95 -12.37
N THR A 8 -10.79 -16.35 -12.98
CA THR A 8 -9.77 -17.16 -12.30
C THR A 8 -9.19 -16.44 -11.09
N ILE A 9 -9.03 -15.12 -11.18
CA ILE A 9 -8.54 -14.27 -10.07
C ILE A 9 -9.43 -14.41 -8.82
N LEU A 10 -10.75 -14.43 -9.00
CA LEU A 10 -11.70 -14.60 -7.89
C LEU A 10 -11.73 -16.03 -7.35
N LYS A 11 -11.57 -17.01 -8.24
CA LYS A 11 -11.58 -18.44 -7.86
C LYS A 11 -10.37 -18.80 -7.00
N ASP A 12 -9.21 -18.28 -7.35
CA ASP A 12 -7.94 -18.59 -6.69
C ASP A 12 -7.76 -17.82 -5.38
N ASN A 13 -8.44 -16.67 -5.23
CA ASN A 13 -8.37 -15.83 -4.03
C ASN A 13 -9.76 -15.65 -3.37
N LYS A 14 -10.34 -16.76 -2.92
CA LYS A 14 -11.63 -16.72 -2.23
C LYS A 14 -11.54 -15.97 -0.90
N LEU A 15 -12.60 -15.21 -0.59
CA LEU A 15 -12.72 -14.50 0.69
C LEU A 15 -12.75 -15.48 1.86
N THR A 16 -11.79 -15.29 2.78
CA THR A 16 -11.68 -16.05 4.03
C THR A 16 -11.73 -15.15 5.28
N GLY A 17 -11.72 -13.83 5.09
CA GLY A 17 -11.73 -12.80 6.11
C GLY A 17 -10.46 -11.95 6.07
N PRO A 18 -9.28 -12.48 6.46
CA PRO A 18 -8.04 -11.68 6.50
C PRO A 18 -7.63 -11.07 5.16
N ASN A 19 -8.00 -11.72 4.06
CA ASN A 19 -7.69 -11.26 2.69
C ASN A 19 -8.76 -10.33 2.08
N TYR A 20 -9.63 -9.72 2.92
CA TYR A 20 -10.77 -8.92 2.45
C TYR A 20 -10.38 -7.79 1.49
N ILE A 21 -9.29 -7.06 1.76
CA ILE A 21 -8.88 -5.91 0.93
C ILE A 21 -8.43 -6.39 -0.45
N GLU A 22 -7.56 -7.39 -0.50
CA GLU A 22 -7.08 -7.96 -1.76
C GLU A 22 -8.24 -8.59 -2.56
N TRP A 23 -9.09 -9.33 -1.87
CA TRP A 23 -10.30 -9.90 -2.46
C TRP A 23 -11.22 -8.82 -3.03
N LYS A 24 -11.47 -7.73 -2.29
CA LYS A 24 -12.30 -6.62 -2.74
C LYS A 24 -11.72 -5.92 -3.97
N ARG A 25 -10.41 -5.72 -4.01
CA ARG A 25 -9.70 -5.17 -5.18
C ARG A 25 -9.88 -6.06 -6.40
N ASN A 26 -9.69 -7.37 -6.25
CA ASN A 26 -9.86 -8.33 -7.33
C ASN A 26 -11.31 -8.40 -7.84
N LEU A 27 -12.27 -8.35 -6.92
CA LEU A 27 -13.69 -8.26 -7.26
C LEU A 27 -14.00 -6.98 -8.05
N ASP A 28 -13.48 -5.84 -7.62
CA ASP A 28 -13.69 -4.55 -8.31
C ASP A 28 -13.13 -4.56 -9.73
N ILE A 29 -11.97 -5.20 -9.95
CA ILE A 29 -11.40 -5.38 -11.29
C ILE A 29 -12.37 -6.19 -12.18
N VAL A 30 -12.87 -7.32 -11.69
CA VAL A 30 -13.78 -8.18 -12.44
C VAL A 30 -15.09 -7.47 -12.74
N LEU A 31 -15.72 -6.84 -11.72
CA LEU A 31 -17.00 -6.14 -11.91
C LEU A 31 -16.86 -4.92 -12.83
N THR A 32 -15.72 -4.26 -12.84
CA THR A 32 -15.43 -3.15 -13.76
C THR A 32 -15.29 -3.64 -15.20
N ALA A 33 -14.55 -4.72 -15.41
CA ALA A 33 -14.35 -5.31 -16.74
C ALA A 33 -15.64 -5.87 -17.35
N GLU A 34 -16.57 -6.34 -16.50
CA GLU A 34 -17.90 -6.83 -16.90
C GLU A 34 -18.95 -5.71 -16.97
N GLU A 35 -18.58 -4.46 -16.67
CA GLU A 35 -19.49 -3.31 -16.64
C GLU A 35 -20.63 -3.43 -15.60
N TYR A 36 -20.44 -4.21 -14.53
CA TYR A 36 -21.46 -4.42 -13.49
C TYR A 36 -21.18 -3.59 -12.22
N LYS A 37 -20.00 -2.99 -12.06
CA LYS A 37 -19.61 -2.30 -10.82
C LYS A 37 -20.59 -1.19 -10.39
N PHE A 38 -21.28 -0.53 -11.34
CA PHE A 38 -22.16 0.59 -11.04
C PHE A 38 -23.32 0.22 -10.10
N CYS A 39 -23.87 -1.00 -10.15
CA CYS A 39 -24.92 -1.44 -9.24
C CYS A 39 -24.46 -1.59 -7.77
N THR A 40 -23.16 -1.54 -7.49
CA THR A 40 -22.64 -1.64 -6.13
C THR A 40 -22.61 -0.29 -5.38
N TYR A 41 -22.75 0.82 -6.09
CA TYR A 41 -22.78 2.18 -5.52
C TYR A 41 -24.00 2.99 -5.93
N GLU A 42 -24.69 2.66 -7.02
CA GLU A 42 -25.95 3.27 -7.41
C GLU A 42 -27.11 2.59 -6.68
N PRO A 43 -28.06 3.36 -6.13
CA PRO A 43 -29.21 2.79 -5.46
C PRO A 43 -30.05 1.96 -6.43
N LYS A 44 -30.73 0.93 -5.91
CA LYS A 44 -31.66 0.13 -6.69
C LYS A 44 -32.77 1.03 -7.24
N PRO A 45 -32.96 1.10 -8.57
CA PRO A 45 -34.05 1.87 -9.16
C PRO A 45 -35.39 1.27 -8.81
N GLU A 46 -36.42 2.11 -8.71
CA GLU A 46 -37.81 1.65 -8.58
C GLU A 46 -38.25 0.92 -9.84
N GLN A 47 -39.14 -0.06 -9.67
CA GLN A 47 -39.69 -0.79 -10.80
C GLN A 47 -40.53 0.15 -11.64
N PRO A 48 -40.23 0.35 -12.93
CA PRO A 48 -40.94 1.28 -13.78
C PRO A 48 -42.40 0.80 -14.02
N ALA A 49 -43.31 1.75 -14.04
CA ALA A 49 -44.69 1.49 -14.40
C ALA A 49 -44.82 0.99 -15.84
N ALA A 50 -45.96 0.37 -16.18
CA ALA A 50 -46.17 -0.19 -17.53
C ALA A 50 -46.09 0.87 -18.64
N ASP A 51 -46.48 2.10 -18.34
CA ASP A 51 -46.49 3.28 -19.20
C ASP A 51 -45.24 4.16 -19.06
N ALA A 52 -44.25 3.77 -18.26
CA ALA A 52 -43.00 4.48 -18.12
C ALA A 52 -42.21 4.54 -19.44
N PRO A 53 -41.32 5.55 -19.63
CA PRO A 53 -40.45 5.62 -20.79
C PRO A 53 -39.63 4.35 -21.01
N ASP A 54 -39.35 4.02 -22.26
CA ASP A 54 -38.53 2.83 -22.57
C ASP A 54 -37.11 2.92 -22.01
N GLU A 55 -36.59 4.10 -21.90
CA GLU A 55 -35.27 4.36 -21.28
C GLU A 55 -35.20 3.93 -19.81
N ASP A 56 -36.23 4.24 -19.02
CA ASP A 56 -36.36 3.83 -17.62
C ASP A 56 -36.47 2.31 -17.47
N LYS A 57 -37.24 1.68 -18.37
CA LYS A 57 -37.37 0.22 -18.40
C LYS A 57 -36.07 -0.47 -18.78
N GLU A 58 -35.32 0.11 -19.70
CA GLU A 58 -34.05 -0.42 -20.15
C GLU A 58 -32.94 -0.25 -19.07
N TYR A 59 -32.92 0.91 -18.40
CA TYR A 59 -32.07 1.15 -17.25
C TYR A 59 -32.35 0.17 -16.11
N TYR A 60 -33.63 -0.03 -15.75
CA TYR A 60 -34.04 -0.99 -14.72
C TYR A 60 -33.57 -2.41 -15.04
N LYS A 61 -33.77 -2.86 -16.30
CA LYS A 61 -33.28 -4.17 -16.74
C LYS A 61 -31.77 -4.31 -16.65
N ARG A 62 -31.07 -3.29 -17.09
CA ARG A 62 -29.58 -3.26 -17.03
C ARG A 62 -29.10 -3.31 -15.59
N TRP A 63 -29.71 -2.52 -14.70
CA TRP A 63 -29.34 -2.49 -13.29
C TRP A 63 -29.64 -3.85 -12.62
N THR A 64 -30.81 -4.42 -12.82
CA THR A 64 -31.20 -5.71 -12.24
C THR A 64 -30.26 -6.83 -12.69
N LYS A 65 -29.93 -6.87 -13.98
CA LYS A 65 -28.98 -7.84 -14.52
C LYS A 65 -27.59 -7.67 -13.91
N ALA A 66 -27.12 -6.43 -13.78
CA ALA A 66 -25.81 -6.13 -13.19
C ALA A 66 -25.77 -6.56 -11.71
N ASP A 67 -26.83 -6.31 -10.93
CA ASP A 67 -26.93 -6.73 -9.54
C ASP A 67 -26.94 -8.26 -9.40
N GLU A 68 -27.76 -8.96 -10.19
CA GLU A 68 -27.79 -10.42 -10.19
C GLU A 68 -26.43 -11.04 -10.50
N MET A 69 -25.75 -10.53 -11.53
CA MET A 69 -24.43 -11.01 -11.92
C MET A 69 -23.40 -10.68 -10.86
N SER A 70 -23.42 -9.47 -10.29
CA SER A 70 -22.52 -9.08 -9.21
C SER A 70 -22.70 -9.97 -7.98
N ARG A 71 -23.92 -10.28 -7.58
CA ARG A 71 -24.20 -11.24 -6.49
C ARG A 71 -23.61 -12.62 -6.79
N CYS A 72 -23.77 -13.11 -8.02
CA CYS A 72 -23.18 -14.37 -8.44
C CYS A 72 -21.65 -14.36 -8.31
N TYR A 73 -20.97 -13.29 -8.77
CA TYR A 73 -19.52 -13.15 -8.65
C TYR A 73 -19.07 -13.08 -7.19
N ILE A 74 -19.75 -12.28 -6.36
CA ILE A 74 -19.49 -12.15 -4.93
C ILE A 74 -19.59 -13.51 -4.24
N LEU A 75 -20.70 -14.24 -4.44
CA LEU A 75 -20.91 -15.56 -3.83
C LEU A 75 -19.87 -16.59 -4.32
N ALA A 76 -19.60 -16.64 -5.62
CA ALA A 76 -18.61 -17.58 -6.17
C ALA A 76 -17.19 -17.33 -5.64
N ALA A 77 -16.89 -16.09 -5.27
CA ALA A 77 -15.62 -15.65 -4.72
C ALA A 77 -15.51 -15.75 -3.20
N MET A 78 -16.45 -16.39 -2.52
CA MET A 78 -16.45 -16.58 -1.06
C MET A 78 -16.20 -18.04 -0.65
N SER A 79 -15.80 -18.23 0.62
CA SER A 79 -15.85 -19.54 1.27
C SER A 79 -17.28 -20.00 1.47
N GLY A 80 -17.52 -21.32 1.56
CA GLY A 80 -18.87 -21.89 1.67
C GLY A 80 -19.69 -21.36 2.86
N VAL A 81 -19.04 -21.06 3.98
CA VAL A 81 -19.69 -20.48 5.17
C VAL A 81 -20.22 -19.09 4.86
N LEU A 82 -19.41 -18.23 4.24
CA LEU A 82 -19.80 -16.87 3.86
C LEU A 82 -20.90 -16.87 2.76
N GLN A 83 -20.83 -17.80 1.82
CA GLN A 83 -21.88 -17.97 0.81
C GLN A 83 -23.25 -18.20 1.46
N HIS A 84 -23.31 -19.12 2.42
CA HIS A 84 -24.56 -19.45 3.12
C HIS A 84 -25.13 -18.25 3.88
N GLN A 85 -24.27 -17.43 4.48
CA GLN A 85 -24.70 -16.23 5.22
C GLN A 85 -25.23 -15.13 4.32
N HIS A 86 -24.69 -14.99 3.09
CA HIS A 86 -24.99 -13.85 2.21
C HIS A 86 -25.96 -14.17 1.07
N GLN A 87 -26.26 -15.45 0.77
CA GLN A 87 -27.07 -15.84 -0.37
C GLN A 87 -28.50 -15.27 -0.36
N ALA A 88 -29.06 -14.96 0.81
CA ALA A 88 -30.40 -14.40 0.96
C ALA A 88 -30.45 -12.86 0.91
N MET A 89 -29.30 -12.18 0.78
CA MET A 89 -29.27 -10.72 0.71
C MET A 89 -29.85 -10.19 -0.60
N ALA A 90 -30.54 -9.05 -0.50
CA ALA A 90 -31.35 -8.52 -1.60
C ALA A 90 -30.53 -7.96 -2.77
N THR A 91 -29.39 -7.31 -2.48
CA THR A 91 -28.55 -6.66 -3.49
C THR A 91 -27.07 -6.97 -3.28
N ALA A 92 -26.29 -6.78 -4.34
CA ALA A 92 -24.82 -6.85 -4.27
C ALA A 92 -24.25 -5.77 -3.33
N SER A 93 -24.85 -4.58 -3.31
CA SER A 93 -24.49 -3.49 -2.40
C SER A 93 -24.65 -3.90 -0.93
N ASP A 94 -25.78 -4.55 -0.56
CA ASP A 94 -26.00 -5.04 0.80
C ASP A 94 -24.96 -6.08 1.21
N MET A 95 -24.61 -7.00 0.30
CA MET A 95 -23.57 -7.99 0.54
C MET A 95 -22.22 -7.32 0.84
N LEU A 96 -21.81 -6.36 0.00
CA LEU A 96 -20.56 -5.66 0.15
C LEU A 96 -20.53 -4.78 1.41
N PHE A 97 -21.64 -4.14 1.75
CA PHE A 97 -21.77 -3.39 2.98
C PHE A 97 -21.57 -4.29 4.22
N ASN A 98 -22.28 -5.43 4.27
CA ASN A 98 -22.14 -6.38 5.38
C ASN A 98 -20.71 -6.96 5.49
N LEU A 99 -20.07 -7.29 4.36
CA LEU A 99 -18.70 -7.76 4.35
C LEU A 99 -17.71 -6.69 4.84
N LYS A 100 -17.96 -5.42 4.51
CA LYS A 100 -17.17 -4.29 5.02
C LYS A 100 -17.33 -4.15 6.54
N GLU A 101 -18.53 -4.33 7.05
CA GLU A 101 -18.78 -4.33 8.51
C GLU A 101 -18.08 -5.49 9.21
N LEU A 102 -18.14 -6.70 8.64
CA LEU A 102 -17.54 -7.90 9.23
C LEU A 102 -16.00 -7.86 9.23
N PHE A 103 -15.37 -7.33 8.18
CA PHE A 103 -13.93 -7.46 7.96
C PHE A 103 -13.18 -6.12 7.96
N GLY A 104 -13.88 -4.99 7.87
CA GLY A 104 -13.26 -3.67 7.82
C GLY A 104 -12.49 -3.29 9.10
N ASP A 105 -13.01 -3.66 10.26
CA ASP A 105 -12.36 -3.36 11.55
C ASP A 105 -11.10 -4.21 11.80
N GLN A 106 -11.06 -5.45 11.32
CA GLN A 106 -9.86 -6.28 11.39
C GLN A 106 -8.70 -5.63 10.62
N ASN A 107 -9.00 -5.06 9.45
CA ASN A 107 -8.03 -4.33 8.64
C ASN A 107 -7.58 -3.03 9.31
N ARG A 108 -8.44 -2.37 10.07
CA ARG A 108 -8.07 -1.18 10.84
C ARG A 108 -7.05 -1.51 11.93
N ALA A 109 -7.24 -2.60 12.68
CA ALA A 109 -6.29 -3.04 13.69
C ALA A 109 -4.94 -3.43 13.07
N ALA A 110 -4.95 -4.21 11.98
CA ALA A 110 -3.75 -4.59 11.24
C ALA A 110 -3.01 -3.35 10.70
N ARG A 111 -3.73 -2.38 10.15
CA ARG A 111 -3.18 -1.11 9.69
C ARG A 111 -2.52 -0.30 10.80
N GLN A 112 -3.12 -0.26 12.01
CA GLN A 112 -2.49 0.40 13.15
C GLN A 112 -1.19 -0.29 13.56
N VAL A 113 -1.12 -1.61 13.53
CA VAL A 113 0.10 -2.38 13.83
C VAL A 113 1.19 -2.08 12.78
N ALA A 114 0.84 -2.11 11.49
CA ALA A 114 1.77 -1.80 10.41
C ALA A 114 2.28 -0.35 10.48
N MET A 115 1.39 0.61 10.75
CA MET A 115 1.77 2.02 10.94
C MET A 115 2.72 2.20 12.13
N LYS A 116 2.44 1.52 13.24
CA LYS A 116 3.32 1.54 14.41
C LYS A 116 4.69 0.93 14.10
N ALA A 117 4.74 -0.17 13.34
CA ALA A 117 5.99 -0.77 12.91
C ALA A 117 6.81 0.19 12.02
N LEU A 118 6.16 0.86 11.07
CA LEU A 118 6.77 1.88 10.21
C LEU A 118 7.39 3.02 11.05
N MET A 119 6.60 3.63 11.94
CA MET A 119 7.03 4.78 12.74
C MET A 119 8.13 4.43 13.77
N ASN A 120 8.18 3.19 14.26
CA ASN A 120 9.19 2.74 15.20
C ASN A 120 10.48 2.23 14.50
N THR A 121 10.46 2.08 13.19
CA THR A 121 11.64 1.63 12.44
C THR A 121 12.60 2.79 12.27
N GLN A 122 13.68 2.79 13.07
CA GLN A 122 14.74 3.79 13.01
C GLN A 122 16.04 3.13 12.55
N MET A 123 16.80 3.83 11.72
CA MET A 123 18.10 3.38 11.24
C MET A 123 19.18 3.63 12.30
N ALA A 124 19.94 2.58 12.66
CA ALA A 124 21.11 2.75 13.51
C ALA A 124 22.30 3.29 12.71
N GLU A 125 23.14 4.11 13.36
CA GLU A 125 24.38 4.58 12.73
C GLU A 125 25.25 3.42 12.24
N GLY A 126 25.80 3.58 11.03
CA GLY A 126 26.69 2.59 10.42
C GLY A 126 26.01 1.41 9.72
N THR A 127 24.69 1.27 9.81
CA THR A 127 23.97 0.27 8.99
C THR A 127 23.87 0.71 7.52
N PRO A 128 23.81 -0.24 6.56
CA PRO A 128 23.61 0.12 5.15
C PRO A 128 22.25 0.81 4.94
N VAL A 129 22.27 1.99 4.35
CA VAL A 129 21.05 2.78 4.13
C VAL A 129 20.08 2.07 3.20
N ARG A 130 20.59 1.32 2.22
CA ARG A 130 19.77 0.57 1.27
C ARG A 130 18.82 -0.40 1.97
N ASP A 131 19.34 -1.20 2.89
CA ASP A 131 18.58 -2.24 3.58
C ASP A 131 17.49 -1.60 4.46
N HIS A 132 17.82 -0.48 5.10
CA HIS A 132 16.86 0.27 5.89
C HIS A 132 15.72 0.84 5.04
N VAL A 133 16.04 1.53 3.92
CA VAL A 133 15.03 2.12 3.03
C VAL A 133 14.13 1.04 2.41
N LEU A 134 14.69 -0.09 1.99
CA LEU A 134 13.90 -1.21 1.47
C LEU A 134 12.95 -1.78 2.53
N LYS A 135 13.39 -1.85 3.80
CA LYS A 135 12.51 -2.25 4.91
C LYS A 135 11.39 -1.24 5.13
N MET A 136 11.68 0.06 5.08
CA MET A 136 10.66 1.11 5.17
C MET A 136 9.63 1.00 4.04
N MET A 137 10.09 0.80 2.80
CA MET A 137 9.22 0.59 1.63
C MET A 137 8.34 -0.66 1.79
N SER A 138 8.86 -1.74 2.39
CA SER A 138 8.05 -2.93 2.70
C SER A 138 6.91 -2.61 3.67
N HIS A 139 7.15 -1.82 4.72
CA HIS A 139 6.10 -1.39 5.65
C HIS A 139 5.09 -0.44 4.99
N LEU A 140 5.53 0.46 4.11
CA LEU A 140 4.66 1.34 3.33
C LEU A 140 3.73 0.52 2.42
N ASN A 141 4.27 -0.45 1.69
CA ASN A 141 3.48 -1.36 0.86
C ASN A 141 2.46 -2.17 1.67
N GLU A 142 2.85 -2.64 2.87
CA GLU A 142 1.93 -3.34 3.77
C GLU A 142 0.75 -2.46 4.18
N ILE A 143 1.01 -1.19 4.51
CA ILE A 143 -0.01 -0.20 4.87
C ILE A 143 -0.93 0.08 3.68
N GLU A 144 -0.39 0.19 2.47
CA GLU A 144 -1.16 0.37 1.24
C GLU A 144 -2.05 -0.85 0.94
N ILE A 145 -1.51 -2.07 1.06
CA ILE A 145 -2.28 -3.32 0.94
C ILE A 145 -3.44 -3.35 1.95
N LEU A 146 -3.24 -2.82 3.15
CA LEU A 146 -4.26 -2.70 4.19
C LEU A 146 -5.23 -1.53 3.97
N GLY A 147 -5.17 -0.85 2.81
CA GLY A 147 -6.13 0.16 2.36
C GLY A 147 -5.92 1.56 2.94
N ALA A 148 -4.71 1.90 3.39
CA ALA A 148 -4.35 3.29 3.67
C ALA A 148 -3.54 3.84 2.49
N GLU A 149 -3.96 4.98 1.98
CA GLU A 149 -3.24 5.73 0.97
C GLU A 149 -2.37 6.77 1.67
N LEU A 150 -1.05 6.67 1.46
CA LEU A 150 -0.09 7.70 1.85
C LEU A 150 0.44 8.32 0.56
N ASP A 151 0.37 9.64 0.44
CA ASP A 151 0.98 10.34 -0.69
C ASP A 151 2.50 10.18 -0.67
N GLU A 152 3.13 10.29 -1.84
CA GLU A 152 4.56 10.02 -2.02
C GLU A 152 5.44 10.97 -1.20
N GLU A 153 5.02 12.22 -1.02
CA GLU A 153 5.72 13.21 -0.19
C GLU A 153 5.74 12.77 1.27
N THR A 154 4.60 12.36 1.81
CA THR A 154 4.50 11.81 3.18
C THR A 154 5.34 10.55 3.36
N GLN A 155 5.37 9.64 2.37
CA GLN A 155 6.20 8.44 2.41
C GLN A 155 7.69 8.79 2.49
N ILE A 156 8.13 9.73 1.68
CA ILE A 156 9.51 10.24 1.66
C ILE A 156 9.88 10.89 3.01
N ASP A 157 9.01 11.73 3.55
CA ASP A 157 9.24 12.39 4.83
C ASP A 157 9.41 11.38 5.96
N ILE A 158 8.59 10.35 6.01
CA ILE A 158 8.70 9.26 7.00
C ILE A 158 10.05 8.56 6.88
N ILE A 159 10.50 8.24 5.66
CA ILE A 159 11.82 7.63 5.43
C ILE A 159 12.93 8.55 5.89
N LEU A 160 12.91 9.82 5.52
CA LEU A 160 13.91 10.81 5.92
C LEU A 160 13.98 11.00 7.44
N MET A 161 12.84 11.00 8.12
CA MET A 161 12.78 11.10 9.58
C MET A 161 13.32 9.85 10.29
N SER A 162 13.35 8.71 9.64
CA SER A 162 13.87 7.46 10.20
C SER A 162 15.42 7.34 10.11
N LEU A 163 16.07 8.23 9.36
CA LEU A 163 17.52 8.23 9.16
C LEU A 163 18.26 8.82 10.37
N PRO A 164 19.48 8.33 10.70
CA PRO A 164 20.28 8.83 11.80
C PRO A 164 20.86 10.24 11.55
N LYS A 165 21.50 10.79 12.57
CA LYS A 165 22.07 12.16 12.53
C LYS A 165 23.10 12.36 11.42
N SER A 166 23.83 11.33 11.03
CA SER A 166 24.78 11.38 9.91
C SER A 166 24.16 11.87 8.60
N PHE A 167 22.84 11.69 8.42
CA PHE A 167 22.08 12.16 7.25
C PHE A 167 21.42 13.54 7.44
N GLU A 168 21.70 14.27 8.52
CA GLU A 168 21.08 15.57 8.79
C GLU A 168 21.32 16.59 7.66
N GLN A 169 22.57 16.65 7.14
CA GLN A 169 22.92 17.52 6.02
C GLN A 169 22.14 17.15 4.75
N PHE A 170 21.92 15.86 4.50
CA PHE A 170 21.12 15.40 3.37
C PHE A 170 19.65 15.85 3.52
N ARG A 171 19.05 15.70 4.70
CA ARG A 171 17.68 16.17 4.99
C ARG A 171 17.54 17.68 4.82
N LEU A 172 18.49 18.45 5.29
CA LEU A 172 18.50 19.90 5.10
C LEU A 172 18.53 20.28 3.63
N ASN A 173 19.40 19.65 2.85
CA ASN A 173 19.49 19.88 1.40
C ASN A 173 18.21 19.49 0.67
N TYR A 174 17.58 18.38 1.04
CA TYR A 174 16.31 17.94 0.47
C TYR A 174 15.22 19.01 0.70
N ASN A 175 15.04 19.45 1.94
CA ASN A 175 14.00 20.41 2.31
C ASN A 175 14.24 21.80 1.68
N MET A 176 15.50 22.26 1.56
CA MET A 176 15.82 23.56 0.97
C MET A 176 15.61 23.61 -0.53
N ASN A 177 15.90 22.53 -1.24
CA ASN A 177 15.83 22.51 -2.71
C ASN A 177 14.44 22.18 -3.24
N LYS A 178 13.45 21.84 -2.39
CA LYS A 178 12.08 21.47 -2.77
C LYS A 178 12.04 20.44 -3.91
N ARG A 179 12.97 19.49 -3.89
CA ARG A 179 13.03 18.45 -4.92
C ARG A 179 11.91 17.46 -4.70
N GLN A 180 11.21 17.14 -5.75
CA GLN A 180 10.27 16.03 -5.76
C GLN A 180 11.02 14.80 -6.26
N TYR A 181 11.23 13.83 -5.39
CA TYR A 181 11.79 12.54 -5.73
C TYR A 181 10.69 11.47 -5.72
N SER A 182 10.79 10.51 -6.59
CA SER A 182 10.15 9.21 -6.38
C SER A 182 10.92 8.42 -5.30
N LEU A 183 10.29 7.42 -4.71
CA LEU A 183 10.95 6.54 -3.73
C LEU A 183 12.23 5.88 -4.28
N ALA A 184 12.25 5.54 -5.57
CA ALA A 184 13.42 4.95 -6.22
C ALA A 184 14.57 5.96 -6.38
N GLU A 185 14.26 7.21 -6.74
CA GLU A 185 15.23 8.29 -6.83
C GLU A 185 15.78 8.65 -5.45
N LEU A 186 14.88 8.73 -4.44
CA LEU A 186 15.29 8.94 -3.05
C LEU A 186 16.31 7.88 -2.59
N LEU A 187 16.05 6.60 -2.84
CA LEU A 187 16.96 5.52 -2.50
C LEU A 187 18.34 5.72 -3.15
N THR A 188 18.36 6.10 -4.42
CA THR A 188 19.61 6.36 -5.16
C THR A 188 20.40 7.52 -4.58
N GLU A 189 19.72 8.63 -4.29
CA GLU A 189 20.35 9.84 -3.72
C GLU A 189 20.87 9.62 -2.29
N ILE A 190 20.11 8.90 -1.45
CA ILE A 190 20.57 8.57 -0.08
C ILE A 190 21.77 7.63 -0.11
N GLN A 191 21.82 6.65 -1.03
CA GLN A 191 23.00 5.79 -1.20
C GLN A 191 24.24 6.57 -1.66
N ALA A 192 24.07 7.53 -2.56
CA ALA A 192 25.16 8.41 -2.96
C ALA A 192 25.69 9.23 -1.78
N ALA A 193 24.79 9.79 -0.96
CA ALA A 193 25.16 10.52 0.27
C ALA A 193 25.91 9.61 1.25
N GLU A 194 25.47 8.37 1.48
CA GLU A 194 26.16 7.41 2.33
C GLU A 194 27.60 7.16 1.86
N GLY A 195 27.80 7.01 0.55
CA GLY A 195 29.12 6.83 -0.05
C GLY A 195 30.06 7.99 0.27
N LEU A 196 29.58 9.23 0.19
CA LEU A 196 30.35 10.43 0.51
C LEU A 196 30.71 10.50 2.00
N PHE A 197 29.80 10.15 2.90
CA PHE A 197 30.07 10.14 4.34
C PHE A 197 31.12 9.09 4.71
N ARG A 198 31.07 7.90 4.16
CA ARG A 198 32.07 6.84 4.40
C ARG A 198 33.45 7.25 3.94
N GLN A 199 33.57 7.93 2.81
CA GLN A 199 34.85 8.44 2.31
C GLN A 199 35.42 9.52 3.23
N SER A 200 34.62 10.47 3.69
CA SER A 200 35.05 11.55 4.58
C SER A 200 35.56 11.04 5.93
N VAL A 201 34.93 10.00 6.48
CA VAL A 201 35.37 9.35 7.72
C VAL A 201 36.73 8.66 7.54
N GLN A 202 36.96 7.98 6.41
CA GLN A 202 38.25 7.31 6.12
C GLN A 202 39.40 8.32 5.97
N VAL A 203 39.18 9.45 5.30
CA VAL A 203 40.21 10.52 5.17
C VAL A 203 40.60 11.08 6.53
N ASN A 204 39.65 11.39 7.38
CA ASN A 204 39.90 11.93 8.73
C ASN A 204 40.62 10.95 9.66
N VAL A 205 40.44 9.64 9.48
CA VAL A 205 41.15 8.60 10.26
C VAL A 205 42.62 8.50 9.81
N VAL A 206 42.89 8.62 8.51
CA VAL A 206 44.27 8.58 7.96
C VAL A 206 45.07 9.81 8.40
N GLU A 207 44.49 11.02 8.41
CA GLU A 207 45.15 12.23 8.87
C GLU A 207 45.52 12.19 10.37
N LYS A 208 44.63 11.67 11.22
CA LYS A 208 44.91 11.50 12.66
C LYS A 208 45.96 10.43 12.95
N GLY A 209 46.07 9.41 12.08
CA GLY A 209 47.09 8.34 12.21
C GLY A 209 48.51 8.78 11.83
N SER A 210 48.68 9.84 11.03
CA SER A 210 49.99 10.31 10.55
C SER A 210 50.65 11.34 11.46
N SER A 211 49.95 11.89 12.47
CA SER A 211 50.52 12.98 13.32
C SER A 211 51.12 12.53 14.63
N SER A 212 51.28 11.23 14.91
CA SER A 212 51.89 10.73 16.16
C SER A 212 53.19 9.94 15.93
N LYS A 213 54.26 10.63 15.48
CA LYS A 213 55.63 10.16 15.70
C LYS A 213 56.33 11.07 16.72
N PRO A 214 56.64 10.60 17.94
CA PRO A 214 57.46 11.37 18.88
C PRO A 214 58.89 11.43 18.38
N LYS A 215 59.44 12.64 18.23
CA LYS A 215 60.89 12.88 18.02
C LYS A 215 61.68 12.38 19.24
N GLY A 216 62.34 11.27 19.07
CA GLY A 216 63.29 10.76 20.04
C GLY A 216 64.45 11.74 20.25
N ASN A 217 64.63 12.21 21.49
CA ASN A 217 65.66 13.10 21.93
C ASN A 217 66.99 12.31 22.11
N LYS A 218 67.91 12.43 21.18
CA LYS A 218 69.29 11.92 21.36
C LYS A 218 70.08 12.88 22.25
N LYS A 219 70.25 12.57 23.53
CA LYS A 219 71.30 13.14 24.36
C LYS A 219 72.65 12.54 23.95
N LYS A 220 73.59 13.40 23.52
CA LYS A 220 75.00 13.11 23.45
C LYS A 220 75.63 13.33 24.80
N LYS A 221 76.45 12.39 25.14
CA LYS A 221 77.56 12.58 26.10
C LYS A 221 78.83 12.78 25.29
#